data_ff43c56f80dc351bded445a49839b6d3
#
_entry.id   ff43c56f80dc351bded445a49839b6d3
#
_cell.length_a   1.000
_cell.length_b   1.000
_cell.length_c   1.000
_cell.angle_alpha   90.00
_cell.angle_beta   90.00
_cell.angle_gamma   90.00
#
_symmetry.space_group_name_H-M   'P 1'
#
loop_
_entity.id
_entity.type
_entity.pdbx_description
1 polymer ?
#
loop_
_entity_poly.entity_id
_entity_poly.type
_entity_poly.pdbx_seq_one_letter_code
_entity_poly.pdbx_strand_id
1 'polypeptide(L)'
;MLAVLSLLVCSFTLDAYMEGKAATYVRSRHQANALLESGLVLAEMLMERQEKVSGEETEEEVSKDRWIEPAIRLKRGQRVEVSQRLYRDETGKLQFETANVTSGEAEEPDAEIFVTIEPEPARWNLNKLARAGFGDNADLIWNRILTVAGVPEEDQSELVDSFYDWVDEDSVTVSTEGAESDYYENLTPPYTCKNGPLDTVGELVYIKGFNRNGGVILKGGVWNPDDSEDRQITISGIESLFSLYGTGKINVNAAPRDVLLTVPCLEDADGLIVDTILEEREGLNADSPDASAKVRQNARGGASLGTPAIEDYHFTDLSDFLARIPGISQEDANTYLTVDCDVYKLELEGRVGRVRRKATAVVQKGSGDSKSSTSSGGKNNLVILRWQEET
;
A
#
# COMPACT_ATOMS: atom_id res chain seq x y z
N MET A 1 -20.09 -50.12 -40.49
CA MET A 1 -20.39 -48.78 -41.04
C MET A 1 -21.05 -47.88 -40.00
N LEU A 2 -22.20 -48.22 -39.38
CA LEU A 2 -22.89 -47.38 -38.37
C LEU A 2 -22.02 -47.02 -37.17
N ALA A 3 -21.22 -47.93 -36.60
CA ALA A 3 -20.35 -47.68 -35.47
C ALA A 3 -19.22 -46.65 -35.75
N VAL A 4 -18.67 -46.69 -36.99
CA VAL A 4 -17.64 -45.72 -37.41
C VAL A 4 -18.24 -44.34 -37.61
N LEU A 5 -19.45 -44.25 -38.15
CA LEU A 5 -20.17 -42.99 -38.33
C LEU A 5 -20.53 -42.36 -36.99
N SER A 6 -20.99 -43.14 -36.00
CA SER A 6 -21.30 -42.65 -34.66
C SER A 6 -20.05 -42.16 -33.94
N LEU A 7 -18.91 -42.82 -34.06
CA LEU A 7 -17.63 -42.37 -33.51
C LEU A 7 -17.17 -41.03 -34.11
N LEU A 8 -17.30 -40.86 -35.43
CA LEU A 8 -16.97 -39.62 -36.12
C LEU A 8 -17.88 -38.46 -35.66
N VAL A 9 -19.18 -38.71 -35.53
CA VAL A 9 -20.13 -37.69 -35.03
C VAL A 9 -19.83 -37.35 -33.58
N CYS A 10 -19.54 -38.32 -32.71
CA CYS A 10 -19.14 -38.07 -31.33
C CYS A 10 -17.84 -37.24 -31.22
N SER A 11 -16.83 -37.59 -32.05
CA SER A 11 -15.57 -36.83 -32.09
C SER A 11 -15.81 -35.36 -32.50
N PHE A 12 -16.55 -35.16 -33.60
CA PHE A 12 -16.85 -33.83 -34.11
C PHE A 12 -17.67 -32.98 -33.10
N THR A 13 -18.66 -33.58 -32.43
CA THR A 13 -19.45 -32.88 -31.40
C THR A 13 -18.63 -32.56 -30.19
N LEU A 14 -17.67 -33.43 -29.79
CA LEU A 14 -16.75 -33.14 -28.69
C LEU A 14 -15.80 -31.98 -29.04
N ASP A 15 -15.23 -32.01 -30.27
CA ASP A 15 -14.34 -30.93 -30.72
C ASP A 15 -15.07 -29.59 -30.79
N ALA A 16 -16.27 -29.55 -31.38
CA ALA A 16 -17.09 -28.33 -31.42
C ALA A 16 -17.48 -27.82 -30.02
N TYR A 17 -17.77 -28.75 -29.09
CA TYR A 17 -18.04 -28.38 -27.69
C TYR A 17 -16.80 -27.80 -27.03
N MET A 18 -15.62 -28.38 -27.22
CA MET A 18 -14.36 -27.90 -26.66
C MET A 18 -13.98 -26.55 -27.24
N GLU A 19 -14.13 -26.35 -28.57
CA GLU A 19 -13.91 -25.04 -29.20
C GLU A 19 -14.87 -23.97 -28.67
N GLY A 20 -16.15 -24.29 -28.49
CA GLY A 20 -17.12 -23.38 -27.87
C GLY A 20 -16.77 -22.98 -26.43
N LYS A 21 -16.30 -23.96 -25.64
CA LYS A 21 -15.80 -23.69 -24.27
C LYS A 21 -14.55 -22.80 -24.27
N ALA A 22 -13.59 -23.09 -25.16
CA ALA A 22 -12.36 -22.29 -25.29
C ALA A 22 -12.69 -20.85 -25.72
N ALA A 23 -13.56 -20.67 -26.73
CA ALA A 23 -14.01 -19.36 -27.17
C ALA A 23 -14.70 -18.56 -26.05
N THR A 24 -15.55 -19.21 -25.26
CA THR A 24 -16.22 -18.60 -24.11
C THR A 24 -15.20 -18.19 -23.06
N TYR A 25 -14.23 -19.05 -22.74
CA TYR A 25 -13.16 -18.75 -21.79
C TYR A 25 -12.32 -17.55 -22.25
N VAL A 26 -11.88 -17.52 -23.51
CA VAL A 26 -11.10 -16.40 -24.06
C VAL A 26 -11.89 -15.10 -23.99
N ARG A 27 -13.18 -15.13 -24.35
CA ARG A 27 -14.06 -13.95 -24.23
C ARG A 27 -14.18 -13.47 -22.78
N SER A 28 -14.43 -14.37 -21.84
CA SER A 28 -14.54 -14.01 -20.41
C SER A 28 -13.20 -13.45 -19.87
N ARG A 29 -12.07 -14.00 -20.32
CA ARG A 29 -10.74 -13.48 -19.96
C ARG A 29 -10.52 -12.04 -20.47
N HIS A 30 -10.87 -11.77 -21.72
CA HIS A 30 -10.80 -10.40 -22.25
C HIS A 30 -11.71 -9.43 -21.50
N GLN A 31 -12.92 -9.87 -21.16
CA GLN A 31 -13.84 -9.06 -20.36
C GLN A 31 -13.27 -8.81 -18.95
N ALA A 32 -12.70 -9.82 -18.29
CA ALA A 32 -12.07 -9.66 -16.99
C ALA A 32 -10.88 -8.69 -17.02
N ASN A 33 -10.06 -8.69 -18.07
CA ASN A 33 -9.00 -7.71 -18.25
C ASN A 33 -9.55 -6.27 -18.41
N ALA A 34 -10.61 -6.09 -19.21
CA ALA A 34 -11.26 -4.78 -19.34
C ALA A 34 -11.87 -4.29 -18.01
N LEU A 35 -12.26 -5.21 -17.11
CA LEU A 35 -12.70 -4.85 -15.75
C LEU A 35 -11.55 -4.34 -14.87
N LEU A 36 -10.30 -4.81 -15.08
CA LEU A 36 -9.14 -4.25 -14.37
C LEU A 36 -8.93 -2.78 -14.74
N GLU A 37 -9.03 -2.44 -16.03
CA GLU A 37 -8.95 -1.03 -16.48
C GLU A 37 -10.09 -0.19 -15.90
N SER A 38 -11.30 -0.74 -15.84
CA SER A 38 -12.45 -0.09 -15.19
C SER A 38 -12.24 0.10 -13.69
N GLY A 39 -11.57 -0.84 -13.02
CA GLY A 39 -11.17 -0.74 -11.63
C GLY A 39 -10.19 0.41 -11.38
N LEU A 40 -9.24 0.63 -12.30
CA LEU A 40 -8.33 1.77 -12.23
C LEU A 40 -9.09 3.11 -12.31
N VAL A 41 -10.05 3.23 -13.24
CA VAL A 41 -10.89 4.42 -13.35
C VAL A 41 -11.73 4.65 -12.09
N LEU A 42 -12.22 3.57 -11.46
CA LEU A 42 -12.95 3.66 -10.20
C LEU A 42 -12.04 4.17 -9.06
N ALA A 43 -10.80 3.69 -9.00
CA ALA A 43 -9.81 4.18 -8.05
C ALA A 43 -9.51 5.68 -8.26
N GLU A 44 -9.31 6.12 -9.51
CA GLU A 44 -9.11 7.53 -9.87
C GLU A 44 -10.28 8.41 -9.39
N MET A 45 -11.51 7.97 -9.66
CA MET A 45 -12.73 8.66 -9.21
C MET A 45 -12.78 8.82 -7.69
N LEU A 46 -12.41 7.77 -6.93
CA LEU A 46 -12.40 7.82 -5.47
C LEU A 46 -11.32 8.77 -4.93
N MET A 47 -10.12 8.79 -5.57
CA MET A 47 -9.05 9.70 -5.20
C MET A 47 -9.40 11.17 -5.50
N GLU A 48 -10.05 11.45 -6.63
CA GLU A 48 -10.56 12.80 -6.91
C GLU A 48 -11.66 13.25 -5.94
N ARG A 49 -12.52 12.29 -5.53
CA ARG A 49 -13.58 12.56 -4.59
C ARG A 49 -13.04 12.82 -3.18
N GLN A 50 -11.99 12.10 -2.77
CA GLN A 50 -11.27 12.35 -1.52
C GLN A 50 -10.90 13.82 -1.33
N GLU A 51 -10.46 14.51 -2.40
CA GLU A 51 -10.09 15.92 -2.34
C GLU A 51 -11.30 16.85 -2.10
N LYS A 52 -12.48 16.43 -2.58
CA LYS A 52 -13.70 17.24 -2.53
C LYS A 52 -14.51 17.05 -1.26
N VAL A 53 -14.24 15.99 -0.52
CA VAL A 53 -14.92 15.70 0.77
C VAL A 53 -14.48 16.73 1.80
N SER A 54 -15.45 17.46 2.36
CA SER A 54 -15.20 18.55 3.32
C SER A 54 -15.05 18.09 4.78
N GLY A 55 -15.40 16.86 5.08
CA GLY A 55 -15.47 16.36 6.46
C GLY A 55 -16.72 16.78 7.22
N GLU A 56 -17.59 17.56 6.57
CA GLU A 56 -18.88 18.03 7.13
C GLU A 56 -20.10 17.32 6.50
N GLU A 57 -19.86 16.24 5.73
CA GLU A 57 -20.94 15.46 5.13
C GLU A 57 -21.84 14.85 6.18
N THR A 58 -23.16 15.02 5.97
CA THR A 58 -24.18 14.48 6.86
C THR A 58 -24.43 13.00 6.60
N GLU A 59 -24.95 12.26 7.60
CA GLU A 59 -25.36 10.86 7.40
C GLU A 59 -26.33 10.68 6.23
N GLU A 60 -27.15 11.69 5.95
CA GLU A 60 -28.10 11.67 4.84
C GLU A 60 -27.38 11.76 3.48
N GLU A 61 -26.29 12.55 3.37
CA GLU A 61 -25.47 12.63 2.17
C GLU A 61 -24.66 11.36 1.97
N VAL A 62 -24.07 10.83 3.06
CA VAL A 62 -23.36 9.55 3.04
C VAL A 62 -24.27 8.40 2.62
N SER A 63 -25.52 8.37 3.11
CA SER A 63 -26.48 7.33 2.76
C SER A 63 -26.97 7.40 1.31
N LYS A 64 -26.98 8.58 0.71
CA LYS A 64 -27.38 8.80 -0.70
C LYS A 64 -26.27 8.50 -1.69
N ASP A 65 -25.02 8.69 -1.31
CA ASP A 65 -23.87 8.48 -2.18
C ASP A 65 -22.90 7.46 -1.59
N ARG A 66 -22.98 6.25 -2.08
CA ARG A 66 -22.17 5.10 -1.66
C ARG A 66 -20.64 5.29 -1.77
N TRP A 67 -20.20 6.35 -2.45
CA TRP A 67 -18.78 6.64 -2.66
C TRP A 67 -18.22 7.66 -1.67
N ILE A 68 -19.07 8.33 -0.90
CA ILE A 68 -18.64 9.31 0.11
C ILE A 68 -17.88 8.61 1.25
N GLU A 69 -18.42 7.55 1.83
CA GLU A 69 -17.79 6.83 2.93
C GLU A 69 -16.39 6.28 2.54
N PRO A 70 -16.21 5.57 1.39
CA PRO A 70 -14.89 5.20 0.92
C PRO A 70 -13.94 6.39 0.70
N ALA A 71 -14.43 7.51 0.18
CA ALA A 71 -13.63 8.70 -0.02
C ALA A 71 -13.16 9.34 1.30
N ILE A 72 -14.02 9.38 2.32
CA ILE A 72 -13.69 9.84 3.68
C ILE A 72 -12.59 8.94 4.28
N ARG A 73 -12.74 7.61 4.20
CA ARG A 73 -11.74 6.67 4.69
C ARG A 73 -10.39 6.83 4.00
N LEU A 74 -10.41 7.02 2.69
CA LEU A 74 -9.19 7.27 1.92
C LEU A 74 -8.52 8.59 2.32
N LYS A 75 -9.31 9.64 2.59
CA LYS A 75 -8.81 10.92 3.11
C LYS A 75 -8.13 10.77 4.48
N ARG A 76 -8.66 9.87 5.31
CA ARG A 76 -8.07 9.52 6.63
C ARG A 76 -6.83 8.63 6.52
N GLY A 77 -6.35 8.33 5.33
CA GLY A 77 -5.21 7.44 5.11
C GLY A 77 -5.51 5.97 5.40
N GLN A 78 -6.79 5.58 5.45
CA GLN A 78 -7.18 4.20 5.68
C GLN A 78 -7.19 3.41 4.37
N ARG A 79 -6.93 2.11 4.48
CA ARG A 79 -7.17 1.17 3.39
C ARG A 79 -8.65 1.15 3.03
N VAL A 80 -8.95 1.21 1.75
CA VAL A 80 -10.32 1.20 1.22
C VAL A 80 -10.51 0.02 0.29
N GLU A 81 -11.60 -0.72 0.50
CA GLU A 81 -12.03 -1.81 -0.36
C GLU A 81 -13.41 -1.48 -0.92
N VAL A 82 -13.54 -1.48 -2.24
CA VAL A 82 -14.82 -1.25 -2.91
C VAL A 82 -15.07 -2.33 -3.95
N SER A 83 -16.33 -2.66 -4.14
CA SER A 83 -16.75 -3.59 -5.18
C SER A 83 -17.87 -3.01 -6.02
N GLN A 84 -17.91 -3.42 -7.29
CA GLN A 84 -18.93 -3.04 -8.23
C GLN A 84 -19.45 -4.29 -8.95
N ARG A 85 -20.77 -4.50 -8.91
CA ARG A 85 -21.44 -5.59 -9.61
C ARG A 85 -21.93 -5.14 -10.97
N LEU A 86 -21.87 -6.03 -11.93
CA LEU A 86 -22.33 -5.82 -13.29
C LEU A 86 -23.26 -6.95 -13.70
N TYR A 87 -24.34 -6.60 -14.40
CA TYR A 87 -25.35 -7.52 -14.94
C TYR A 87 -25.43 -7.37 -16.45
N ARG A 88 -25.82 -8.44 -17.14
CA ARG A 88 -26.03 -8.38 -18.58
C ARG A 88 -27.43 -7.84 -18.86
N ASP A 89 -27.48 -6.84 -19.74
CA ASP A 89 -28.77 -6.39 -20.30
C ASP A 89 -29.30 -7.37 -21.35
N GLU A 90 -30.49 -7.10 -21.86
CA GLU A 90 -31.19 -7.89 -22.88
C GLU A 90 -30.33 -8.08 -24.17
N THR A 91 -29.36 -7.19 -24.40
CA THR A 91 -28.43 -7.26 -25.55
C THR A 91 -27.17 -8.05 -25.23
N GLY A 92 -26.98 -8.52 -23.98
CA GLY A 92 -25.81 -9.25 -23.50
C GLY A 92 -24.61 -8.36 -23.14
N LYS A 93 -24.81 -7.03 -23.08
CA LYS A 93 -23.79 -6.06 -22.66
C LYS A 93 -23.77 -5.95 -21.13
N LEU A 94 -22.57 -5.90 -20.54
CA LEU A 94 -22.42 -5.67 -19.09
C LEU A 94 -22.77 -4.23 -18.73
N GLN A 95 -23.65 -4.07 -17.74
CA GLN A 95 -24.09 -2.79 -17.19
C GLN A 95 -23.83 -2.77 -15.67
N PHE A 96 -23.46 -1.62 -15.14
CA PHE A 96 -23.32 -1.44 -13.69
C PHE A 96 -24.68 -1.53 -13.01
N GLU A 97 -24.69 -2.10 -11.80
CA GLU A 97 -25.86 -2.04 -10.93
C GLU A 97 -26.22 -0.58 -10.66
N THR A 98 -27.39 -0.16 -11.11
CA THR A 98 -27.94 1.15 -10.76
C THR A 98 -28.75 1.01 -9.47
N ALA A 99 -28.67 1.98 -8.56
CA ALA A 99 -29.25 1.97 -7.21
C ALA A 99 -30.76 1.72 -7.12
N ASN A 100 -31.46 1.48 -8.24
CA ASN A 100 -32.91 1.32 -8.31
C ASN A 100 -33.39 -0.13 -8.54
N VAL A 101 -32.54 -1.13 -8.45
CA VAL A 101 -32.96 -2.54 -8.55
C VAL A 101 -33.49 -3.01 -7.19
N THR A 102 -34.69 -2.63 -6.88
CA THR A 102 -35.55 -3.24 -5.83
C THR A 102 -36.14 -4.55 -6.36
N SER A 103 -35.34 -5.54 -6.66
CA SER A 103 -35.84 -6.89 -6.95
C SER A 103 -35.46 -7.81 -5.81
N GLY A 104 -36.44 -8.40 -5.19
CA GLY A 104 -36.36 -9.18 -3.96
C GLY A 104 -35.75 -10.57 -4.07
N GLU A 105 -35.00 -10.88 -5.12
CA GLU A 105 -34.14 -12.06 -5.24
C GLU A 105 -32.78 -11.58 -5.74
N ALA A 106 -31.73 -11.81 -4.96
CA ALA A 106 -30.36 -11.45 -5.33
C ALA A 106 -29.89 -12.36 -6.46
N GLU A 107 -30.07 -11.94 -7.72
CA GLU A 107 -29.44 -12.61 -8.86
C GLU A 107 -27.92 -12.53 -8.70
N GLU A 108 -27.24 -13.65 -8.99
CA GLU A 108 -25.77 -13.64 -9.01
C GLU A 108 -25.27 -12.70 -10.13
N PRO A 109 -24.31 -11.82 -9.85
CA PRO A 109 -23.81 -10.89 -10.85
C PRO A 109 -23.07 -11.65 -11.97
N ASP A 110 -23.22 -11.22 -13.21
CA ASP A 110 -22.47 -11.76 -14.36
C ASP A 110 -20.98 -11.44 -14.30
N ALA A 111 -20.66 -10.29 -13.69
CA ALA A 111 -19.29 -9.84 -13.50
C ALA A 111 -19.18 -8.93 -12.27
N GLU A 112 -17.98 -8.89 -11.69
CA GLU A 112 -17.66 -8.06 -10.52
C GLU A 112 -16.28 -7.42 -10.68
N ILE A 113 -16.14 -6.19 -10.17
CA ILE A 113 -14.86 -5.49 -9.99
C ILE A 113 -14.63 -5.32 -8.51
N PHE A 114 -13.42 -5.67 -8.05
CA PHE A 114 -12.95 -5.37 -6.71
C PHE A 114 -11.73 -4.47 -6.83
N VAL A 115 -11.72 -3.43 -6.02
CA VAL A 115 -10.64 -2.45 -5.94
C VAL A 115 -10.26 -2.24 -4.50
N THR A 116 -9.00 -2.51 -4.17
CA THR A 116 -8.39 -2.16 -2.89
C THR A 116 -7.42 -1.02 -3.13
N ILE A 117 -7.49 0.03 -2.33
CA ILE A 117 -6.62 1.21 -2.38
C ILE A 117 -5.91 1.31 -1.04
N GLU A 118 -4.59 1.29 -1.05
CA GLU A 118 -3.72 1.42 0.12
C GLU A 118 -2.76 2.61 -0.06
N PRO A 119 -2.66 3.53 0.91
CA PRO A 119 -1.63 4.57 0.90
C PRO A 119 -0.23 3.96 0.99
N GLU A 120 0.67 4.26 0.06
CA GLU A 120 2.04 3.74 0.05
C GLU A 120 3.00 4.44 1.04
N PRO A 121 2.88 5.77 1.34
CA PRO A 121 3.70 6.45 2.35
C PRO A 121 3.46 5.98 3.80
N ALA A 122 2.71 4.89 4.01
CA ALA A 122 2.59 4.20 5.29
C ALA A 122 3.86 3.41 5.68
N ARG A 123 4.90 3.37 4.82
CA ARG A 123 6.13 2.59 4.96
C ARG A 123 7.36 3.40 4.55
N TRP A 124 8.54 2.99 5.04
CA TRP A 124 9.80 3.60 4.65
C TRP A 124 10.15 3.32 3.19
N ASN A 125 10.51 4.35 2.44
CA ASN A 125 11.03 4.18 1.09
C ASN A 125 12.52 3.78 1.14
N LEU A 126 12.84 2.51 0.84
CA LEU A 126 14.21 1.99 0.87
C LEU A 126 15.19 2.81 0.02
N ASN A 127 14.77 3.24 -1.17
CA ASN A 127 15.64 4.05 -2.05
C ASN A 127 15.91 5.45 -1.49
N LYS A 128 15.12 5.92 -0.52
CA LYS A 128 15.34 7.16 0.21
C LYS A 128 16.12 6.96 1.51
N LEU A 129 16.16 5.75 2.05
CA LEU A 129 16.99 5.40 3.20
C LEU A 129 18.49 5.25 2.88
N ALA A 130 18.91 5.39 1.60
CA ALA A 130 20.29 5.64 1.24
C ALA A 130 20.73 7.02 1.75
N ARG A 131 22.03 7.19 2.05
CA ARG A 131 22.59 8.47 2.53
C ARG A 131 22.30 9.65 1.59
N ALA A 132 22.17 9.38 0.30
CA ALA A 132 21.76 10.38 -0.69
C ALA A 132 20.34 10.95 -0.46
N GLY A 133 19.47 10.23 0.26
CA GLY A 133 18.09 10.64 0.53
C GLY A 133 17.91 11.40 1.84
N PHE A 134 18.38 10.83 2.95
CA PHE A 134 18.21 11.38 4.31
C PHE A 134 19.51 11.93 4.93
N GLY A 135 20.66 11.81 4.24
CA GLY A 135 21.95 12.19 4.82
C GLY A 135 22.26 11.39 6.10
N ASP A 136 22.76 12.10 7.13
CA ASP A 136 23.10 11.48 8.42
C ASP A 136 21.85 10.94 9.17
N ASN A 137 20.66 11.39 8.82
CA ASN A 137 19.42 10.87 9.41
C ASN A 137 19.10 9.44 8.94
N ALA A 138 19.66 8.98 7.82
CA ALA A 138 19.48 7.61 7.35
C ALA A 138 20.00 6.58 8.37
N ASP A 139 21.17 6.84 8.97
CA ASP A 139 21.75 5.96 9.99
C ASP A 139 20.84 5.89 11.24
N LEU A 140 20.24 7.03 11.65
CA LEU A 140 19.31 7.07 12.79
C LEU A 140 18.06 6.23 12.51
N ILE A 141 17.51 6.32 11.31
CA ILE A 141 16.32 5.55 10.91
C ILE A 141 16.66 4.05 10.88
N TRP A 142 17.78 3.66 10.25
CA TRP A 142 18.21 2.27 10.18
C TRP A 142 18.43 1.67 11.57
N ASN A 143 19.19 2.36 12.42
CA ASN A 143 19.44 1.92 13.80
C ASN A 143 18.14 1.74 14.56
N ARG A 144 17.18 2.66 14.39
CA ARG A 144 15.88 2.55 15.03
C ARG A 144 15.07 1.36 14.52
N ILE A 145 15.04 1.13 13.19
CA ILE A 145 14.35 -0.03 12.59
C ILE A 145 14.93 -1.34 13.15
N LEU A 146 16.26 -1.48 13.14
CA LEU A 146 16.93 -2.69 13.58
C LEU A 146 16.78 -2.92 15.09
N THR A 147 16.85 -1.86 15.89
CA THR A 147 16.64 -1.93 17.36
C THR A 147 15.21 -2.35 17.69
N VAL A 148 14.19 -1.77 17.05
CA VAL A 148 12.77 -2.14 17.23
C VAL A 148 12.52 -3.59 16.77
N ALA A 149 13.20 -4.03 15.71
CA ALA A 149 13.15 -5.42 15.26
C ALA A 149 13.82 -6.41 16.23
N GLY A 150 14.66 -5.93 17.15
CA GLY A 150 15.38 -6.76 18.11
C GLY A 150 16.74 -7.26 17.60
N VAL A 151 17.30 -6.64 16.55
CA VAL A 151 18.65 -6.99 16.03
C VAL A 151 19.69 -6.47 17.02
N PRO A 152 20.65 -7.32 17.47
CA PRO A 152 21.74 -6.90 18.35
C PRO A 152 22.54 -5.73 17.77
N GLU A 153 22.95 -4.80 18.63
CA GLU A 153 23.72 -3.60 18.23
C GLU A 153 25.00 -3.95 17.47
N GLU A 154 25.68 -5.02 17.87
CA GLU A 154 26.89 -5.52 17.23
C GLU A 154 26.71 -6.00 15.79
N ASP A 155 25.47 -6.38 15.39
CA ASP A 155 25.16 -6.87 14.04
C ASP A 155 24.58 -5.77 13.14
N GLN A 156 24.19 -4.60 13.69
CA GLN A 156 23.49 -3.55 12.95
C GLN A 156 24.39 -2.86 11.90
N SER A 157 25.66 -2.61 12.22
CA SER A 157 26.60 -1.93 11.31
C SER A 157 26.83 -2.74 10.02
N GLU A 158 26.98 -4.07 10.12
CA GLU A 158 27.13 -4.91 8.93
C GLU A 158 25.93 -4.78 7.96
N LEU A 159 24.72 -4.75 8.50
CA LEU A 159 23.50 -4.65 7.70
C LEU A 159 23.39 -3.28 7.01
N VAL A 160 23.65 -2.21 7.77
CA VAL A 160 23.51 -0.84 7.29
C VAL A 160 24.59 -0.51 6.26
N ASP A 161 25.84 -0.83 6.54
CA ASP A 161 26.96 -0.56 5.64
C ASP A 161 26.87 -1.38 4.35
N SER A 162 26.49 -2.68 4.46
CA SER A 162 26.26 -3.50 3.27
C SER A 162 25.06 -3.03 2.44
N PHE A 163 24.03 -2.44 3.07
CA PHE A 163 22.94 -1.82 2.34
C PHE A 163 23.39 -0.56 1.58
N TYR A 164 24.24 0.27 2.16
CA TYR A 164 24.75 1.46 1.49
C TYR A 164 25.67 1.09 0.32
N ASP A 165 26.58 0.13 0.50
CA ASP A 165 27.44 -0.38 -0.59
C ASP A 165 26.59 -0.99 -1.73
N TRP A 166 25.43 -1.62 -1.42
CA TRP A 166 24.55 -2.20 -2.43
C TRP A 166 23.88 -1.15 -3.31
N VAL A 167 23.56 0.03 -2.75
CA VAL A 167 22.74 1.06 -3.42
C VAL A 167 23.54 2.25 -3.96
N ASP A 168 24.79 2.47 -3.53
CA ASP A 168 25.61 3.55 -4.07
C ASP A 168 26.23 3.17 -5.43
N GLU A 169 26.86 4.14 -6.10
CA GLU A 169 27.34 3.96 -7.48
C GLU A 169 28.82 3.58 -7.54
N ASP A 170 29.53 3.62 -6.42
CA ASP A 170 30.97 3.31 -6.42
C ASP A 170 31.26 1.84 -6.08
N SER A 171 32.49 1.47 -5.84
CA SER A 171 32.92 0.11 -5.52
C SER A 171 33.87 0.12 -4.31
N VAL A 172 33.67 1.07 -3.40
CA VAL A 172 34.47 1.25 -2.21
C VAL A 172 33.59 1.02 -0.99
N THR A 173 33.90 -0.03 -0.22
CA THR A 173 33.12 -0.33 0.99
C THR A 173 33.08 0.86 1.95
N VAL A 174 31.90 1.17 2.48
CA VAL A 174 31.65 2.22 3.48
C VAL A 174 32.49 1.96 4.74
N SER A 175 32.62 0.70 5.12
CA SER A 175 33.45 0.27 6.25
C SER A 175 34.01 -1.15 6.04
N THR A 176 34.72 -1.67 7.04
CA THR A 176 35.17 -3.07 7.05
C THR A 176 34.04 -4.08 7.15
N GLU A 177 32.86 -3.65 7.60
CA GLU A 177 31.66 -4.47 7.73
C GLU A 177 30.80 -4.48 6.45
N GLY A 178 31.01 -3.54 5.54
CA GLY A 178 30.33 -3.43 4.25
C GLY A 178 30.65 -4.57 3.27
N ALA A 179 30.03 -4.54 2.09
CA ALA A 179 30.22 -5.56 1.07
C ALA A 179 29.99 -5.01 -0.35
N GLU A 180 31.01 -5.13 -1.17
CA GLU A 180 31.03 -4.79 -2.58
C GLU A 180 31.11 -6.04 -3.47
N SER A 181 31.24 -5.86 -4.79
CA SER A 181 31.30 -6.94 -5.77
C SER A 181 32.33 -8.01 -5.44
N ASP A 182 33.48 -7.64 -4.87
CA ASP A 182 34.53 -8.58 -4.44
C ASP A 182 33.97 -9.60 -3.41
N TYR A 183 33.06 -9.20 -2.54
CA TYR A 183 32.41 -10.10 -1.61
C TYR A 183 31.42 -11.03 -2.32
N TYR A 184 30.51 -10.47 -3.14
CA TYR A 184 29.42 -11.21 -3.75
C TYR A 184 29.88 -12.18 -4.84
N GLU A 185 30.97 -11.88 -5.57
CA GLU A 185 31.59 -12.74 -6.58
C GLU A 185 32.24 -13.99 -5.99
N ASN A 186 32.57 -13.97 -4.70
CA ASN A 186 33.10 -15.13 -3.98
C ASN A 186 32.01 -16.06 -3.40
N LEU A 187 30.74 -15.71 -3.53
CA LEU A 187 29.62 -16.54 -3.06
C LEU A 187 29.31 -17.70 -4.04
N THR A 188 28.45 -18.60 -3.62
CA THR A 188 27.98 -19.72 -4.46
C THR A 188 26.43 -19.74 -4.45
N PRO A 189 25.74 -19.43 -5.57
CA PRO A 189 26.29 -18.94 -6.84
C PRO A 189 26.84 -17.51 -6.72
N PRO A 190 27.84 -17.13 -7.54
CA PRO A 190 28.38 -15.78 -7.53
C PRO A 190 27.44 -14.78 -8.21
N TYR A 191 27.42 -13.54 -7.73
CA TYR A 191 26.75 -12.40 -8.34
C TYR A 191 27.52 -11.11 -8.01
N THR A 192 27.18 -10.00 -8.65
CA THR A 192 27.82 -8.70 -8.45
C THR A 192 26.94 -7.80 -7.58
N CYS A 193 27.54 -6.83 -6.90
CA CYS A 193 26.82 -5.74 -6.26
C CYS A 193 25.97 -4.98 -7.29
N LYS A 194 24.81 -4.48 -6.89
CA LYS A 194 23.91 -3.79 -7.82
C LYS A 194 24.41 -2.38 -8.15
N ASN A 195 25.02 -1.70 -7.19
CA ASN A 195 25.48 -0.32 -7.27
C ASN A 195 24.39 0.61 -7.84
N GLY A 196 23.22 0.55 -7.24
CA GLY A 196 22.06 1.34 -7.69
C GLY A 196 20.78 1.08 -6.92
N PRO A 197 19.72 1.82 -7.24
CA PRO A 197 18.47 1.74 -6.50
C PRO A 197 17.82 0.35 -6.61
N LEU A 198 17.12 -0.05 -5.55
CA LEU A 198 16.36 -1.30 -5.51
C LEU A 198 15.14 -1.25 -6.43
N ASP A 199 14.85 -2.35 -7.13
CA ASP A 199 13.63 -2.54 -7.93
C ASP A 199 12.51 -3.22 -7.14
N THR A 200 12.88 -4.01 -6.11
CA THR A 200 11.94 -4.70 -5.22
C THR A 200 12.46 -4.73 -3.79
N VAL A 201 11.55 -4.73 -2.80
CA VAL A 201 11.93 -4.90 -1.39
C VAL A 201 12.60 -6.26 -1.16
N GLY A 202 12.18 -7.29 -1.91
CA GLY A 202 12.76 -8.63 -1.82
C GLY A 202 14.25 -8.71 -2.20
N GLU A 203 14.81 -7.69 -2.86
CA GLU A 203 16.26 -7.65 -3.15
C GLU A 203 17.13 -7.57 -1.90
N LEU A 204 16.59 -7.12 -0.78
CA LEU A 204 17.29 -7.14 0.51
C LEU A 204 17.88 -8.52 0.84
N VAL A 205 17.28 -9.61 0.36
CA VAL A 205 17.79 -10.97 0.60
C VAL A 205 19.16 -11.22 -0.03
N TYR A 206 19.55 -10.46 -1.05
CA TYR A 206 20.85 -10.57 -1.72
C TYR A 206 21.95 -9.78 -1.02
N ILE A 207 21.60 -8.87 -0.11
CA ILE A 207 22.55 -8.03 0.61
C ILE A 207 23.13 -8.81 1.78
N LYS A 208 24.45 -8.67 1.99
CA LYS A 208 25.20 -9.30 3.08
C LYS A 208 24.50 -9.06 4.43
N GLY A 209 24.37 -10.08 5.23
CA GLY A 209 23.74 -10.05 6.55
C GLY A 209 22.21 -10.30 6.51
N PHE A 210 21.45 -9.75 5.56
CA PHE A 210 20.00 -9.88 5.52
C PHE A 210 19.49 -11.29 5.23
N ASN A 211 20.29 -12.12 4.55
CA ASN A 211 19.94 -13.51 4.25
C ASN A 211 20.35 -14.52 5.34
N ARG A 212 21.03 -14.09 6.39
CA ARG A 212 21.43 -14.98 7.50
C ARG A 212 20.23 -15.70 8.09
N ASN A 213 20.47 -16.95 8.52
CA ASN A 213 19.44 -17.82 9.10
C ASN A 213 18.15 -17.90 8.26
N GLY A 214 18.29 -17.94 6.92
CA GLY A 214 17.16 -18.03 5.99
C GLY A 214 16.35 -16.74 5.85
N GLY A 215 16.95 -15.59 6.13
CA GLY A 215 16.30 -14.28 6.01
C GLY A 215 15.43 -13.93 7.21
N VAL A 216 15.80 -14.38 8.39
CA VAL A 216 15.06 -14.10 9.65
C VAL A 216 14.92 -12.60 9.89
N ILE A 217 15.91 -11.77 9.55
CA ILE A 217 15.81 -10.31 9.69
C ILE A 217 14.64 -9.76 8.88
N LEU A 218 14.45 -10.28 7.65
CA LEU A 218 13.37 -9.83 6.77
C LEU A 218 12.01 -10.34 7.20
N LYS A 219 11.92 -11.63 7.52
CA LYS A 219 10.64 -12.33 7.73
C LYS A 219 10.22 -12.45 9.19
N GLY A 220 11.13 -12.21 10.12
CA GLY A 220 10.97 -12.51 11.53
C GLY A 220 11.25 -13.96 11.88
N GLY A 221 11.56 -14.20 13.14
CA GLY A 221 11.84 -15.53 13.66
C GLY A 221 12.96 -15.55 14.70
N VAL A 222 13.61 -16.70 14.85
CA VAL A 222 14.71 -16.87 15.80
C VAL A 222 16.03 -16.55 15.12
N TRP A 223 16.68 -15.53 15.62
CA TRP A 223 18.03 -15.13 15.22
C TRP A 223 19.07 -15.85 16.07
N ASN A 224 20.07 -16.39 15.41
CA ASN A 224 21.18 -17.06 16.06
C ASN A 224 22.51 -16.58 15.46
N PRO A 225 23.13 -15.53 16.02
CA PRO A 225 24.30 -14.88 15.41
C PRO A 225 25.54 -15.82 15.31
N ASP A 226 25.71 -16.74 16.26
CA ASP A 226 26.93 -17.54 16.40
C ASP A 226 26.71 -19.05 16.19
N ASP A 227 25.55 -19.46 15.61
CA ASP A 227 25.14 -20.87 15.54
C ASP A 227 25.12 -21.61 16.90
N SER A 228 25.18 -20.86 18.01
CA SER A 228 25.14 -21.38 19.37
C SER A 228 23.70 -21.44 19.88
N GLU A 229 23.28 -22.55 20.50
CA GLU A 229 21.93 -22.67 21.08
C GLU A 229 21.70 -21.69 22.25
N ASP A 230 22.75 -21.11 22.80
CA ASP A 230 22.70 -20.27 24.00
C ASP A 230 22.36 -18.78 23.70
N ARG A 231 22.42 -18.33 22.42
CA ARG A 231 22.15 -16.93 22.01
C ARG A 231 20.99 -16.80 21.04
N GLN A 232 19.90 -17.49 21.32
CA GLN A 232 18.69 -17.36 20.50
C GLN A 232 17.93 -16.10 20.87
N ILE A 233 17.71 -15.21 19.89
CA ILE A 233 16.95 -13.95 20.03
C ILE A 233 15.78 -14.01 19.07
N THR A 234 14.61 -13.57 19.48
CA THR A 234 13.46 -13.42 18.58
C THR A 234 13.52 -12.05 17.90
N ILE A 235 13.53 -12.05 16.58
CA ILE A 235 13.53 -10.83 15.74
C ILE A 235 12.17 -10.67 15.08
N SER A 236 11.66 -9.46 15.08
CA SER A 236 10.50 -9.06 14.27
C SER A 236 10.96 -8.79 12.84
N GLY A 237 10.24 -9.33 11.84
CA GLY A 237 10.59 -9.12 10.43
C GLY A 237 10.43 -7.66 10.01
N ILE A 238 11.39 -7.16 9.23
CA ILE A 238 11.41 -5.77 8.78
C ILE A 238 10.88 -5.56 7.36
N GLU A 239 10.66 -6.62 6.57
CA GLU A 239 10.24 -6.53 5.16
C GLU A 239 8.96 -5.72 4.99
N SER A 240 7.99 -5.89 5.91
CA SER A 240 6.71 -5.19 5.89
C SER A 240 6.80 -3.68 6.20
N LEU A 241 7.93 -3.22 6.75
CA LEU A 241 8.17 -1.81 7.08
C LEU A 241 8.53 -0.97 5.86
N PHE A 242 8.85 -1.61 4.73
CA PHE A 242 9.43 -0.97 3.56
C PHE A 242 8.51 -0.91 2.35
N SER A 243 8.75 0.12 1.57
CA SER A 243 8.25 0.38 0.22
C SER A 243 9.40 0.88 -0.65
N LEU A 244 9.17 1.02 -1.96
CA LEU A 244 10.13 1.66 -2.88
C LEU A 244 9.62 3.00 -3.39
N TYR A 245 8.44 3.42 -2.96
CA TYR A 245 7.71 4.55 -3.50
C TYR A 245 7.46 5.63 -2.43
N GLY A 246 7.08 6.82 -2.88
CA GLY A 246 6.78 7.94 -2.00
C GLY A 246 8.00 8.80 -1.67
N THR A 247 7.77 9.84 -0.87
CA THR A 247 8.77 10.87 -0.52
C THR A 247 9.84 10.39 0.46
N GLY A 248 9.62 9.26 1.13
CA GLY A 248 10.44 8.74 2.21
C GLY A 248 9.92 9.11 3.60
N LYS A 249 9.07 10.14 3.71
CA LYS A 249 8.44 10.52 4.99
C LYS A 249 7.27 9.60 5.31
N ILE A 250 7.03 9.37 6.59
CA ILE A 250 5.96 8.51 7.08
C ILE A 250 4.67 9.31 7.26
N ASN A 251 3.59 8.84 6.65
CA ASN A 251 2.27 9.42 6.80
C ASN A 251 1.62 8.96 8.12
N VAL A 252 1.46 9.88 9.06
CA VAL A 252 0.92 9.61 10.40
C VAL A 252 -0.54 9.12 10.37
N ASN A 253 -1.30 9.47 9.32
CA ASN A 253 -2.68 9.01 9.16
C ASN A 253 -2.79 7.57 8.65
N ALA A 254 -1.76 7.07 7.94
CA ALA A 254 -1.79 5.78 7.26
C ALA A 254 -0.88 4.72 7.89
N ALA A 255 0.24 5.13 8.50
CA ALA A 255 1.26 4.22 8.96
C ALA A 255 0.76 3.27 10.05
N PRO A 256 1.06 1.95 9.95
CA PRO A 256 0.75 1.00 11.00
C PRO A 256 1.67 1.23 12.23
N ARG A 257 1.26 0.66 13.36
CA ARG A 257 1.98 0.79 14.64
C ARG A 257 3.46 0.45 14.52
N ASP A 258 3.76 -0.67 13.86
CA ASP A 258 5.13 -1.17 13.72
C ASP A 258 6.04 -0.18 12.97
N VAL A 259 5.53 0.50 11.96
CA VAL A 259 6.26 1.55 11.23
C VAL A 259 6.43 2.79 12.11
N LEU A 260 5.39 3.24 12.81
CA LEU A 260 5.47 4.42 13.69
C LEU A 260 6.51 4.23 14.80
N LEU A 261 6.63 3.04 15.37
CA LEU A 261 7.65 2.72 16.37
C LEU A 261 9.10 2.88 15.88
N THR A 262 9.31 2.80 14.56
CA THR A 262 10.64 2.96 13.93
C THR A 262 10.99 4.40 13.60
N VAL A 263 10.07 5.34 13.78
CA VAL A 263 10.32 6.76 13.50
C VAL A 263 11.12 7.39 14.65
N PRO A 264 12.32 7.96 14.40
CA PRO A 264 13.19 8.43 15.47
C PRO A 264 12.55 9.46 16.40
N CYS A 265 11.77 10.39 15.88
CA CYS A 265 11.13 11.43 16.70
C CYS A 265 9.91 10.96 17.51
N LEU A 266 9.47 9.72 17.33
CA LEU A 266 8.39 9.10 18.08
C LEU A 266 8.92 8.11 19.14
N GLU A 267 10.22 8.14 19.41
CA GLU A 267 10.84 7.26 20.39
C GLU A 267 10.45 7.63 21.81
N ASP A 268 9.85 6.70 22.53
CA ASP A 268 9.65 6.75 23.97
C ASP A 268 9.85 5.36 24.59
N ALA A 269 9.93 5.30 25.91
CA ALA A 269 10.28 4.07 26.62
C ALA A 269 9.24 2.93 26.45
N ASP A 270 7.97 3.29 26.26
CA ASP A 270 6.84 2.35 26.29
C ASP A 270 6.00 2.35 25.01
N GLY A 271 6.33 3.18 24.01
CA GLY A 271 5.54 3.35 22.77
C GLY A 271 4.24 4.14 22.97
N LEU A 272 4.12 4.88 24.06
CA LEU A 272 2.92 5.65 24.43
C LEU A 272 2.60 6.76 23.43
N ILE A 273 3.63 7.40 22.85
CA ILE A 273 3.43 8.43 21.80
C ILE A 273 2.74 7.80 20.60
N VAL A 274 3.21 6.63 20.16
CA VAL A 274 2.63 5.90 19.02
C VAL A 274 1.20 5.45 19.33
N ASP A 275 0.95 4.92 20.53
CA ASP A 275 -0.41 4.52 20.93
C ASP A 275 -1.35 5.74 20.98
N THR A 276 -0.87 6.90 21.48
CA THR A 276 -1.64 8.15 21.45
C THR A 276 -1.97 8.60 20.02
N ILE A 277 -1.02 8.47 19.07
CA ILE A 277 -1.28 8.80 17.66
C ILE A 277 -2.39 7.91 17.09
N LEU A 278 -2.35 6.60 17.38
CA LEU A 278 -3.35 5.65 16.92
C LEU A 278 -4.74 5.95 17.52
N GLU A 279 -4.81 6.21 18.82
CA GLU A 279 -6.04 6.57 19.53
C GLU A 279 -6.64 7.89 19.00
N GLU A 280 -5.80 8.91 18.82
CA GLU A 280 -6.23 10.22 18.31
C GLU A 280 -6.80 10.14 16.90
N ARG A 281 -6.12 9.45 15.96
CA ARG A 281 -6.59 9.34 14.56
C ARG A 281 -7.81 8.44 14.40
N GLU A 282 -8.06 7.53 15.35
CA GLU A 282 -9.22 6.65 15.36
C GLU A 282 -10.39 7.21 16.17
N GLY A 283 -10.17 8.33 16.88
CA GLY A 283 -11.19 8.96 17.70
C GLY A 283 -11.52 8.22 19.01
N LEU A 284 -10.67 7.30 19.43
CA LEU A 284 -10.90 6.50 20.66
C LEU A 284 -10.88 7.33 21.93
N ASN A 285 -10.20 8.48 21.90
CA ASN A 285 -10.13 9.44 23.01
C ASN A 285 -11.24 10.52 22.99
N ALA A 286 -12.19 10.42 22.06
CA ALA A 286 -13.24 11.43 21.87
C ALA A 286 -14.16 11.63 23.10
N ASP A 287 -14.25 10.63 23.98
CA ASP A 287 -15.03 10.71 25.23
C ASP A 287 -14.30 11.40 26.38
N SER A 288 -13.03 11.78 26.22
CA SER A 288 -12.32 12.54 27.24
C SER A 288 -12.79 14.00 27.25
N PRO A 289 -12.98 14.63 28.45
CA PRO A 289 -13.48 16.02 28.55
C PRO A 289 -12.62 17.05 27.81
N ASP A 290 -11.31 16.77 27.63
CA ASP A 290 -10.35 17.65 26.94
C ASP A 290 -10.39 17.47 25.42
N ALA A 291 -10.60 16.26 24.90
CA ALA A 291 -10.72 15.98 23.47
C ALA A 291 -12.00 16.61 22.88
N SER A 292 -13.13 16.47 23.59
CA SER A 292 -14.41 17.10 23.20
C SER A 292 -14.35 18.63 23.16
N ALA A 293 -13.45 19.26 23.90
CA ALA A 293 -13.27 20.72 23.88
C ALA A 293 -12.46 21.20 22.66
N LYS A 294 -11.47 20.42 22.21
CA LYS A 294 -10.60 20.74 21.05
C LYS A 294 -11.31 20.48 19.72
N VAL A 295 -12.02 19.36 19.60
CA VAL A 295 -12.84 19.02 18.41
C VAL A 295 -13.97 20.05 18.23
N ARG A 296 -14.62 20.50 19.32
CA ARG A 296 -15.67 21.53 19.27
C ARG A 296 -15.17 22.93 18.92
N GLN A 297 -13.88 23.23 19.06
CA GLN A 297 -13.32 24.52 18.64
C GLN A 297 -13.12 24.61 17.12
N ASN A 298 -12.76 23.53 16.47
CA ASN A 298 -12.66 23.46 15.00
C ASN A 298 -14.03 23.37 14.30
N ALA A 299 -15.06 22.84 14.98
CA ALA A 299 -16.44 22.71 14.46
C ALA A 299 -17.31 23.98 14.63
N ARG A 300 -16.75 25.12 15.11
CA ARG A 300 -17.53 26.36 15.34
C ARG A 300 -17.79 27.19 14.09
N GLY A 301 -18.29 26.55 13.02
CA GLY A 301 -18.82 27.19 11.82
C GLY A 301 -20.27 26.80 11.50
N GLY A 302 -21.17 26.61 12.47
CA GLY A 302 -22.59 26.43 12.16
C GLY A 302 -23.22 25.15 12.71
N ALA A 303 -23.50 25.13 14.01
CA ALA A 303 -24.25 24.04 14.62
C ALA A 303 -25.73 24.10 14.25
N SER A 304 -26.23 23.17 13.46
CA SER A 304 -27.60 22.72 13.41
C SER A 304 -27.76 21.51 14.32
N LEU A 305 -28.67 21.60 15.27
CA LEU A 305 -29.02 20.53 16.20
C LEU A 305 -29.69 19.38 15.41
N GLY A 306 -29.09 18.18 15.33
CA GLY A 306 -29.85 17.01 15.03
C GLY A 306 -29.25 15.81 14.32
N THR A 307 -27.99 15.82 13.87
CA THR A 307 -27.35 14.62 13.30
C THR A 307 -25.91 14.49 13.80
N PRO A 308 -25.45 13.30 14.21
CA PRO A 308 -24.04 13.10 14.47
C PRO A 308 -23.28 13.28 13.14
N ALA A 309 -22.52 14.36 13.01
CA ALA A 309 -21.58 14.50 11.91
C ALA A 309 -20.63 13.29 11.96
N ILE A 310 -20.23 12.77 10.81
CA ILE A 310 -19.13 11.79 10.76
C ILE A 310 -17.89 12.56 11.23
N GLU A 311 -17.54 12.35 12.50
CA GLU A 311 -16.43 13.05 13.11
C GLU A 311 -15.14 12.62 12.43
N ASP A 312 -14.41 13.58 11.88
CA ASP A 312 -13.17 13.38 11.17
C ASP A 312 -12.00 13.60 12.12
N TYR A 313 -11.36 12.51 12.56
CA TYR A 313 -10.27 12.52 13.54
C TYR A 313 -8.88 12.50 12.91
N HIS A 314 -8.75 12.39 11.58
CA HIS A 314 -7.45 12.41 10.93
C HIS A 314 -6.73 13.74 11.17
N PHE A 315 -5.39 13.72 11.15
CA PHE A 315 -4.59 14.92 11.23
C PHE A 315 -4.68 15.68 9.90
N THR A 316 -5.10 16.95 9.95
CA THR A 316 -5.29 17.76 8.75
C THR A 316 -3.99 18.29 8.16
N ASP A 317 -3.03 18.58 9.02
CA ASP A 317 -1.68 19.01 8.68
C ASP A 317 -0.71 18.72 9.84
N LEU A 318 0.59 18.94 9.65
CA LEU A 318 1.59 18.70 10.69
C LEU A 318 1.44 19.65 11.90
N SER A 319 0.83 20.82 11.74
CA SER A 319 0.58 21.74 12.87
C SER A 319 -0.54 21.21 13.76
N ASP A 320 -1.61 20.65 13.16
CA ASP A 320 -2.68 19.96 13.89
C ASP A 320 -2.12 18.73 14.61
N PHE A 321 -1.27 17.93 13.92
CA PHE A 321 -0.60 16.79 14.53
C PHE A 321 0.19 17.19 15.77
N LEU A 322 1.06 18.21 15.68
CA LEU A 322 1.89 18.67 16.79
C LEU A 322 1.07 19.32 17.93
N ALA A 323 -0.08 19.90 17.62
CA ALA A 323 -0.98 20.44 18.65
C ALA A 323 -1.67 19.33 19.45
N ARG A 324 -1.95 18.19 18.81
CA ARG A 324 -2.60 17.03 19.44
C ARG A 324 -1.61 16.07 20.09
N ILE A 325 -0.41 15.94 19.53
CA ILE A 325 0.66 15.05 20.02
C ILE A 325 1.83 15.92 20.52
N PRO A 326 1.85 16.28 21.80
CA PRO A 326 2.91 17.12 22.37
C PRO A 326 4.23 16.36 22.53
N GLY A 327 5.35 17.08 22.53
CA GLY A 327 6.68 16.54 22.83
C GLY A 327 7.53 16.27 21.59
N ILE A 328 7.00 16.45 20.38
CA ILE A 328 7.73 16.31 19.12
C ILE A 328 8.13 17.70 18.61
N SER A 329 9.39 17.86 18.17
CA SER A 329 9.84 19.13 17.59
C SER A 329 9.27 19.33 16.18
N GLN A 330 9.05 20.59 15.78
CA GLN A 330 8.61 20.94 14.42
C GLN A 330 9.65 20.51 13.36
N GLU A 331 10.94 20.58 13.68
CA GLU A 331 12.03 20.21 12.79
C GLU A 331 12.04 18.72 12.55
N ASP A 332 11.92 17.90 13.58
CA ASP A 332 11.86 16.45 13.48
C ASP A 332 10.59 15.99 12.75
N ALA A 333 9.44 16.58 13.09
CA ALA A 333 8.19 16.28 12.39
C ALA A 333 8.31 16.58 10.89
N ASN A 334 8.89 17.70 10.51
CA ASN A 334 9.12 18.04 9.10
C ASN A 334 10.13 17.12 8.41
N THR A 335 11.07 16.54 9.16
CA THR A 335 12.08 15.64 8.62
C THR A 335 11.50 14.24 8.32
N TYR A 336 10.76 13.67 9.26
CA TYR A 336 10.35 12.26 9.22
C TYR A 336 8.88 12.02 8.86
N LEU A 337 8.01 13.01 9.09
CA LEU A 337 6.56 12.83 9.05
C LEU A 337 5.90 13.62 7.92
N THR A 338 4.73 13.14 7.50
CA THR A 338 3.81 13.82 6.60
C THR A 338 2.36 13.43 6.95
N VAL A 339 1.41 14.22 6.50
CA VAL A 339 -0.03 13.89 6.51
C VAL A 339 -0.54 13.61 5.08
N ASP A 340 0.24 14.00 4.06
CA ASP A 340 -0.13 13.89 2.66
C ASP A 340 0.17 12.49 2.11
N CYS A 341 -0.63 12.07 1.14
CA CYS A 341 -0.43 10.84 0.39
C CYS A 341 -0.56 11.10 -1.10
N ASP A 342 0.55 10.92 -1.82
CA ASP A 342 0.62 11.10 -3.28
C ASP A 342 0.67 9.76 -4.02
N VAL A 343 1.06 8.68 -3.33
CA VAL A 343 1.27 7.37 -3.94
C VAL A 343 0.38 6.34 -3.28
N TYR A 344 -0.29 5.56 -4.10
CA TYR A 344 -1.22 4.52 -3.67
C TYR A 344 -0.88 3.19 -4.33
N LYS A 345 -0.96 2.12 -3.58
CA LYS A 345 -0.99 0.75 -4.08
C LYS A 345 -2.44 0.37 -4.36
N LEU A 346 -2.70 -0.11 -5.56
CA LEU A 346 -3.99 -0.61 -5.99
C LEU A 346 -3.92 -2.11 -6.18
N GLU A 347 -4.85 -2.85 -5.59
CA GLU A 347 -5.09 -4.25 -5.91
C GLU A 347 -6.44 -4.33 -6.63
N LEU A 348 -6.39 -4.77 -7.88
CA LEU A 348 -7.53 -4.83 -8.78
C LEU A 348 -7.88 -6.28 -9.05
N GLU A 349 -9.16 -6.64 -8.97
CA GLU A 349 -9.64 -7.96 -9.36
C GLU A 349 -10.88 -7.82 -10.23
N GLY A 350 -10.84 -8.42 -11.42
CA GLY A 350 -11.98 -8.54 -12.32
C GLY A 350 -12.47 -9.99 -12.39
N ARG A 351 -13.75 -10.21 -12.15
CA ARG A 351 -14.39 -11.53 -12.24
C ARG A 351 -15.46 -11.53 -13.32
N VAL A 352 -15.47 -12.57 -14.17
CA VAL A 352 -16.53 -12.82 -15.17
C VAL A 352 -16.87 -14.29 -15.12
N GLY A 353 -17.98 -14.64 -14.52
CA GLY A 353 -18.36 -16.03 -14.24
C GLY A 353 -17.27 -16.73 -13.42
N ARG A 354 -16.61 -17.76 -14.02
CA ARG A 354 -15.53 -18.51 -13.35
C ARG A 354 -14.13 -17.94 -13.60
N VAL A 355 -13.99 -16.97 -14.48
CA VAL A 355 -12.71 -16.37 -14.81
C VAL A 355 -12.43 -15.24 -13.86
N ARG A 356 -11.23 -15.26 -13.25
CA ARG A 356 -10.71 -14.24 -12.36
C ARG A 356 -9.40 -13.71 -12.93
N ARG A 357 -9.23 -12.41 -12.94
CA ARG A 357 -7.97 -11.74 -13.26
C ARG A 357 -7.64 -10.74 -12.17
N LYS A 358 -6.36 -10.66 -11.82
CA LYS A 358 -5.86 -9.73 -10.82
C LYS A 358 -4.71 -8.91 -11.38
N ALA A 359 -4.61 -7.69 -10.90
CA ALA A 359 -3.46 -6.83 -11.14
C ALA A 359 -3.15 -6.01 -9.89
N THR A 360 -1.87 -5.78 -9.66
CA THR A 360 -1.38 -4.83 -8.67
C THR A 360 -0.78 -3.64 -9.40
N ALA A 361 -1.19 -2.44 -9.06
CA ALA A 361 -0.65 -1.20 -9.60
C ALA A 361 -0.13 -0.32 -8.47
N VAL A 362 0.98 0.38 -8.71
CA VAL A 362 1.38 1.51 -7.88
C VAL A 362 1.17 2.76 -8.71
N VAL A 363 0.39 3.68 -8.19
CA VAL A 363 -0.02 4.90 -8.89
C VAL A 363 0.38 6.12 -8.08
N GLN A 364 0.82 7.16 -8.79
CA GLN A 364 1.09 8.47 -8.21
C GLN A 364 0.05 9.45 -8.70
N LYS A 365 -0.47 10.25 -7.77
CA LYS A 365 -1.35 11.36 -8.06
C LYS A 365 -0.56 12.44 -8.79
N GLY A 366 -0.99 12.84 -9.98
CA GLY A 366 -0.34 13.88 -10.75
C GLY A 366 -0.51 15.24 -10.08
N SER A 367 0.59 15.96 -9.83
CA SER A 367 0.52 17.37 -9.49
C SER A 367 -0.02 18.15 -10.70
N GLY A 368 -1.05 18.98 -10.51
CA GLY A 368 -1.77 19.70 -11.58
C GLY A 368 -0.95 20.63 -12.49
N ASP A 369 0.38 20.65 -12.40
CA ASP A 369 1.29 21.55 -13.12
C ASP A 369 2.09 20.88 -14.26
N SER A 370 2.00 19.58 -14.50
CA SER A 370 2.74 18.96 -15.60
C SER A 370 2.01 19.11 -16.94
N LYS A 371 2.33 20.17 -17.66
CA LYS A 371 2.10 20.35 -19.11
C LYS A 371 2.96 19.37 -19.91
N SER A 372 2.73 18.09 -19.86
CA SER A 372 3.22 17.15 -20.87
C SER A 372 2.03 16.44 -21.51
N SER A 373 1.53 17.09 -22.53
CA SER A 373 0.55 16.59 -23.46
C SER A 373 1.16 15.58 -24.41
N THR A 374 0.76 14.31 -24.34
CA THR A 374 0.58 13.45 -25.51
C THR A 374 -0.22 12.21 -25.14
N SER A 375 -1.54 12.34 -25.12
CA SER A 375 -2.47 11.38 -25.74
C SER A 375 -3.91 11.81 -25.48
N SER A 376 -4.71 11.61 -26.49
CA SER A 376 -6.10 12.03 -26.64
C SER A 376 -7.03 11.51 -25.54
N GLY A 377 -7.79 12.41 -24.90
CA GLY A 377 -9.10 12.13 -24.34
C GLY A 377 -9.13 11.73 -22.88
N GLY A 378 -9.12 12.70 -21.97
CA GLY A 378 -9.29 12.53 -20.52
C GLY A 378 -8.08 13.08 -19.77
N LYS A 379 -8.30 13.97 -18.82
CA LYS A 379 -7.26 14.37 -17.88
C LYS A 379 -7.07 13.22 -16.88
N ASN A 380 -6.30 12.19 -17.23
CA ASN A 380 -5.88 11.20 -16.26
C ASN A 380 -4.88 11.86 -15.30
N ASN A 381 -5.32 12.12 -14.08
CA ASN A 381 -4.48 12.68 -13.01
C ASN A 381 -3.61 11.62 -12.33
N LEU A 382 -3.68 10.35 -12.75
CA LEU A 382 -2.88 9.26 -12.18
C LEU A 382 -1.72 8.90 -13.11
N VAL A 383 -0.52 8.82 -12.54
CA VAL A 383 0.66 8.27 -13.19
C VAL A 383 0.88 6.85 -12.67
N ILE A 384 0.86 5.86 -13.54
CA ILE A 384 1.14 4.47 -13.17
C ILE A 384 2.67 4.33 -13.09
N LEU A 385 3.17 4.07 -11.88
CA LEU A 385 4.59 3.84 -11.61
C LEU A 385 4.96 2.38 -11.85
N ARG A 386 4.05 1.46 -11.53
CA ARG A 386 4.22 0.02 -11.71
C ARG A 386 2.88 -0.63 -12.02
N TRP A 387 2.88 -1.61 -12.91
CA TRP A 387 1.74 -2.47 -13.21
C TRP A 387 2.21 -3.92 -13.27
N GLN A 388 1.55 -4.80 -12.54
CA GLN A 388 1.86 -6.22 -12.52
C GLN A 388 0.56 -7.03 -12.54
N GLU A 389 0.39 -7.86 -13.57
CA GLU A 389 -0.71 -8.81 -13.65
C GLU A 389 -0.32 -10.13 -13.01
N GLU A 390 -1.24 -10.70 -12.23
CA GLU A 390 -1.12 -12.06 -11.73
C GLU A 390 -1.70 -13.03 -12.78
N THR A 391 -0.93 -14.05 -13.12
CA THR A 391 -1.29 -15.05 -14.15
C THR A 391 -2.17 -16.17 -13.59
#